data_f5b2f51d3cee7c53d9e371201f1640df
#
_entry.id   f5b2f51d3cee7c53d9e371201f1640df
#
_cell.length_a   1.000
_cell.length_b   1.000
_cell.length_c   1.000
_cell.angle_alpha   90.00
_cell.angle_beta   90.00
_cell.angle_gamma   90.00
#
_symmetry.space_group_name_H-M   'P 1'
#
loop_
_entity.id
_entity.type
_entity.pdbx_description
1 polymer ?
#
loop_
_entity_poly.entity_id
_entity_poly.type
_entity_poly.pdbx_seq_one_letter_code
_entity_poly.pdbx_strand_id
1 'polypeptide(L)'
;NNKILFTTGDGLKKFGRHSQNVNSFFGKIFEININTKKHKMVSMGHRNPKGLFYDKENDIITSTEHGPAGGDEINIIKISKNKTPNYGWPISSYGVHEPDDIDKFKRQGLLTETLKEQPFHKSHSDYGFEEPIKYYSPSIGISEIIKMPSNLNKNFKDYYLVGSMGWNIEEFDKTLHYFKLNKERKKIEKIGKTIIGERIRDLKYDKNNNIIIMILENS
;
A
#
# COMPACT_ATOMS: atom_id res chain seq x y z
N ASN A 1 -8.58 15.65 16.41
CA ASN A 1 -9.13 15.40 15.07
C ASN A 1 -10.10 14.22 15.15
N ASN A 2 -11.36 14.47 14.89
CA ASN A 2 -12.44 13.46 14.93
C ASN A 2 -12.57 12.76 13.57
N LYS A 3 -11.44 12.21 13.05
CA LYS A 3 -11.38 11.58 11.74
C LYS A 3 -10.77 10.20 11.82
N ILE A 4 -11.30 9.28 11.03
CA ILE A 4 -10.76 7.93 10.83
C ILE A 4 -10.36 7.81 9.36
N LEU A 5 -9.18 7.26 9.11
CA LEU A 5 -8.76 6.80 7.79
C LEU A 5 -9.06 5.31 7.67
N PHE A 6 -9.52 4.88 6.51
CA PHE A 6 -9.74 3.46 6.23
C PHE A 6 -9.51 3.17 4.74
N THR A 7 -9.19 1.92 4.45
CA THR A 7 -8.97 1.41 3.10
C THR A 7 -10.09 0.48 2.68
N THR A 8 -10.29 0.41 1.37
CA THR A 8 -11.15 -0.59 0.75
C THR A 8 -10.37 -1.27 -0.39
N GLY A 9 -10.40 -2.59 -0.44
CA GLY A 9 -9.86 -3.34 -1.57
C GLY A 9 -10.72 -3.19 -2.83
N ASP A 10 -10.23 -3.73 -3.94
CA ASP A 10 -10.89 -3.67 -5.24
C ASP A 10 -12.12 -4.58 -5.38
N GLY A 11 -12.47 -5.32 -4.33
CA GLY A 11 -13.61 -6.23 -4.31
C GLY A 11 -13.37 -7.54 -5.07
N LEU A 12 -12.11 -7.92 -5.29
CA LEU A 12 -11.68 -9.10 -6.02
C LEU A 12 -11.99 -9.04 -7.52
N LYS A 13 -11.69 -10.14 -8.23
CA LYS A 13 -11.79 -10.30 -9.69
C LYS A 13 -13.03 -9.69 -10.36
N LYS A 14 -14.13 -9.53 -9.63
CA LYS A 14 -15.40 -9.04 -10.20
C LYS A 14 -15.49 -7.52 -10.29
N PHE A 15 -14.79 -6.79 -9.43
CA PHE A 15 -14.99 -5.35 -9.25
C PHE A 15 -13.74 -4.48 -9.47
N GLY A 16 -12.62 -5.07 -9.94
CA GLY A 16 -11.35 -4.34 -10.10
C GLY A 16 -11.47 -3.01 -10.84
N ARG A 17 -12.34 -2.93 -11.88
CA ARG A 17 -12.63 -1.69 -12.62
C ARG A 17 -13.13 -0.56 -11.73
N HIS A 18 -13.78 -0.89 -10.62
CA HIS A 18 -14.33 0.11 -9.71
C HIS A 18 -13.26 0.91 -8.97
N SER A 19 -12.00 0.40 -8.94
CA SER A 19 -10.87 1.16 -8.41
C SER A 19 -10.62 2.45 -9.17
N GLN A 20 -11.00 2.52 -10.47
CA GLN A 20 -10.90 3.72 -11.30
C GLN A 20 -12.19 4.56 -11.32
N ASN A 21 -13.29 4.08 -10.77
CA ASN A 21 -14.55 4.82 -10.72
C ASN A 21 -14.61 5.70 -9.47
N VAL A 22 -14.66 7.02 -9.64
CA VAL A 22 -14.70 8.00 -8.54
C VAL A 22 -15.95 7.88 -7.66
N ASN A 23 -17.04 7.31 -8.18
CA ASN A 23 -18.29 7.10 -7.47
C ASN A 23 -18.38 5.75 -6.76
N SER A 24 -17.32 4.93 -6.84
CA SER A 24 -17.26 3.63 -6.19
C SER A 24 -16.46 3.68 -4.90
N PHE A 25 -16.84 2.85 -3.94
CA PHE A 25 -16.08 2.65 -2.71
C PHE A 25 -14.91 1.68 -2.86
N PHE A 26 -14.83 0.89 -3.93
CA PHE A 26 -13.79 -0.12 -4.12
C PHE A 26 -12.45 0.49 -4.56
N GLY A 27 -11.34 -0.04 -4.01
CA GLY A 27 -9.98 0.37 -4.34
C GLY A 27 -9.66 1.80 -3.97
N LYS A 28 -10.00 2.20 -2.75
CA LYS A 28 -9.89 3.58 -2.26
C LYS A 28 -9.29 3.66 -0.86
N ILE A 29 -8.76 4.83 -0.56
CA ILE A 29 -8.54 5.28 0.82
C ILE A 29 -9.48 6.43 1.10
N PHE A 30 -10.17 6.35 2.22
CA PHE A 30 -11.14 7.35 2.68
C PHE A 30 -10.77 7.93 4.03
N GLU A 31 -11.22 9.15 4.24
CA GLU A 31 -11.32 9.81 5.53
C GLU A 31 -12.80 9.98 5.88
N ILE A 32 -13.21 9.60 7.08
CA ILE A 32 -14.55 9.88 7.62
C ILE A 32 -14.43 10.74 8.88
N ASN A 33 -15.24 11.79 8.93
CA ASN A 33 -15.40 12.58 10.15
C ASN A 33 -16.44 11.92 11.04
N ILE A 34 -16.04 11.52 12.26
CA ILE A 34 -16.86 10.75 13.19
C ILE A 34 -18.11 11.53 13.60
N ASN A 35 -18.02 12.84 13.76
CA ASN A 35 -19.12 13.68 14.22
C ASN A 35 -20.15 13.94 13.13
N THR A 36 -19.68 14.34 11.95
CA THR A 36 -20.57 14.71 10.83
C THR A 36 -20.97 13.54 9.94
N LYS A 37 -20.31 12.36 10.10
CA LYS A 37 -20.46 11.17 9.25
C LYS A 37 -20.12 11.41 7.77
N LYS A 38 -19.65 12.59 7.42
CA LYS A 38 -19.20 12.89 6.05
C LYS A 38 -17.88 12.19 5.78
N HIS A 39 -17.78 11.56 4.62
CA HIS A 39 -16.56 10.94 4.14
C HIS A 39 -15.98 11.71 2.96
N LYS A 40 -14.67 11.58 2.76
CA LYS A 40 -13.93 12.15 1.65
C LYS A 40 -12.98 11.08 1.12
N MET A 41 -12.93 10.90 -0.20
CA MET A 41 -11.93 10.10 -0.85
C MET A 41 -10.57 10.81 -0.77
N VAL A 42 -9.56 10.10 -0.28
CA VAL A 42 -8.18 10.57 -0.12
C VAL A 42 -7.33 10.15 -1.31
N SER A 43 -7.49 8.91 -1.76
CA SER A 43 -6.83 8.36 -2.94
C SER A 43 -7.66 7.27 -3.60
N MET A 44 -7.30 6.90 -4.83
CA MET A 44 -7.98 5.87 -5.63
C MET A 44 -6.99 5.01 -6.41
N GLY A 45 -7.48 4.00 -7.10
CA GLY A 45 -6.64 3.14 -7.93
C GLY A 45 -5.84 2.13 -7.12
N HIS A 46 -6.37 1.66 -6.00
CA HIS A 46 -5.76 0.65 -5.15
C HIS A 46 -6.34 -0.75 -5.42
N ARG A 47 -5.48 -1.77 -5.31
CA ARG A 47 -5.88 -3.18 -5.43
C ARG A 47 -6.31 -3.77 -4.10
N ASN A 48 -5.38 -3.94 -3.20
CA ASN A 48 -5.62 -4.60 -1.91
C ASN A 48 -4.74 -3.98 -0.81
N PRO A 49 -5.06 -2.75 -0.37
CA PRO A 49 -4.34 -2.10 0.71
C PRO A 49 -4.40 -2.92 1.99
N LYS A 50 -3.28 -3.02 2.69
CA LYS A 50 -3.11 -3.76 3.95
C LYS A 50 -2.81 -2.84 5.10
N GLY A 51 -1.64 -2.22 5.10
CA GLY A 51 -1.22 -1.29 6.12
C GLY A 51 -1.64 0.15 5.78
N LEU A 52 -1.96 0.91 6.82
CA LEU A 52 -2.33 2.31 6.70
C LEU A 52 -1.87 3.10 7.92
N PHE A 53 -0.94 4.01 7.72
CA PHE A 53 -0.41 4.84 8.80
C PHE A 53 -0.44 6.33 8.44
N TYR A 54 -0.98 7.16 9.33
CA TYR A 54 -0.92 8.61 9.23
C TYR A 54 0.24 9.16 10.04
N ASP A 55 1.27 9.63 9.35
CA ASP A 55 2.39 10.35 9.95
C ASP A 55 2.00 11.81 10.18
N LYS A 56 1.53 12.09 11.39
CA LYS A 56 1.07 13.42 11.78
C LYS A 56 2.18 14.47 11.73
N GLU A 57 3.43 14.08 12.02
CA GLU A 57 4.56 15.02 12.03
C GLU A 57 4.89 15.53 10.64
N ASN A 58 4.66 14.69 9.64
CA ASN A 58 5.01 14.96 8.25
C ASN A 58 3.79 15.26 7.36
N ASP A 59 2.59 15.14 7.91
CA ASP A 59 1.30 15.28 7.20
C ASP A 59 1.21 14.42 5.94
N ILE A 60 1.63 13.16 6.06
CA ILE A 60 1.55 12.16 4.99
C ILE A 60 0.83 10.90 5.47
N ILE A 61 0.20 10.21 4.54
CA ILE A 61 -0.30 8.87 4.75
C ILE A 61 0.66 7.90 4.07
N THR A 62 1.07 6.85 4.76
CA THR A 62 1.76 5.72 4.16
C THR A 62 0.82 4.54 4.09
N SER A 63 0.82 3.82 2.99
CA SER A 63 0.07 2.58 2.83
C SER A 63 0.93 1.51 2.19
N THR A 64 0.57 0.27 2.49
CA THR A 64 1.11 -0.92 1.82
C THR A 64 -0.03 -1.61 1.10
N GLU A 65 0.24 -2.23 -0.04
CA GLU A 65 -0.78 -3.01 -0.73
C GLU A 65 -0.20 -4.21 -1.48
N HIS A 66 -1.02 -5.26 -1.58
CA HIS A 66 -0.70 -6.41 -2.40
C HIS A 66 -0.95 -6.12 -3.87
N GLY A 67 0.08 -6.35 -4.68
CA GLY A 67 -0.04 -6.43 -6.13
C GLY A 67 -0.70 -7.74 -6.60
N PRO A 68 -0.79 -7.96 -7.91
CA PRO A 68 -1.04 -9.27 -8.49
C PRO A 68 0.17 -10.19 -8.27
N ALA A 69 0.47 -11.13 -9.13
CA ALA A 69 1.68 -11.95 -9.01
C ALA A 69 2.96 -11.07 -9.08
N GLY A 70 3.49 -10.68 -7.92
CA GLY A 70 4.48 -9.61 -7.75
C GLY A 70 3.83 -8.24 -7.57
N GLY A 71 4.66 -7.19 -7.42
CA GLY A 71 4.20 -5.81 -7.38
C GLY A 71 3.52 -5.38 -6.08
N ASP A 72 3.87 -5.97 -4.94
CA ASP A 72 3.51 -5.40 -3.64
C ASP A 72 4.14 -4.01 -3.51
N GLU A 73 3.40 -3.04 -2.96
CA GLU A 73 3.80 -1.64 -2.99
C GLU A 73 3.81 -0.98 -1.61
N ILE A 74 4.70 -0.01 -1.47
CA ILE A 74 4.66 0.99 -0.41
C ILE A 74 4.36 2.33 -1.05
N ASN A 75 3.25 2.94 -0.66
CA ASN A 75 2.76 4.19 -1.21
C ASN A 75 2.85 5.33 -0.19
N ILE A 76 3.20 6.53 -0.65
CA ILE A 76 3.09 7.77 0.14
C ILE A 76 2.03 8.64 -0.49
N ILE A 77 0.98 8.90 0.29
CA ILE A 77 -0.15 9.69 -0.15
C ILE A 77 -0.07 11.06 0.50
N LYS A 78 0.16 12.07 -0.33
CA LYS A 78 0.09 13.47 0.10
C LYS A 78 -1.36 13.93 -0.02
N ILE A 79 -1.90 14.43 1.09
CA ILE A 79 -3.26 14.95 1.10
C ILE A 79 -3.31 16.22 0.24
N SER A 80 -3.96 16.12 -0.91
CA SER A 80 -4.15 17.25 -1.83
C SER A 80 -5.56 17.81 -1.69
N LYS A 81 -5.70 19.14 -1.82
CA LYS A 81 -7.00 19.80 -1.89
C LYS A 81 -7.59 19.80 -3.30
N ASN A 82 -6.73 19.73 -4.31
CA ASN A 82 -7.12 20.01 -5.70
C ASN A 82 -7.22 18.76 -6.58
N LYS A 83 -6.59 17.64 -6.21
CA LYS A 83 -6.57 16.41 -7.01
C LYS A 83 -6.55 15.21 -6.09
N THR A 84 -7.39 14.23 -6.36
CA THR A 84 -7.32 12.90 -5.73
C THR A 84 -6.22 12.11 -6.43
N PRO A 85 -5.14 11.70 -5.73
CA PRO A 85 -4.09 10.88 -6.33
C PRO A 85 -4.62 9.51 -6.71
N ASN A 86 -4.14 8.99 -7.85
CA ASN A 86 -4.56 7.71 -8.42
C ASN A 86 -3.33 6.80 -8.57
N TYR A 87 -3.40 5.61 -7.97
CA TYR A 87 -2.31 4.63 -7.91
C TYR A 87 -2.42 3.54 -9.00
N GLY A 88 -3.29 3.72 -9.97
CA GLY A 88 -3.28 3.06 -11.27
C GLY A 88 -3.98 1.71 -11.37
N TRP A 89 -4.24 0.99 -10.30
CA TRP A 89 -4.93 -0.31 -10.38
C TRP A 89 -6.34 -0.18 -11.00
N PRO A 90 -6.76 -1.05 -11.92
CA PRO A 90 -6.06 -2.21 -12.51
C PRO A 90 -5.31 -1.88 -13.82
N ILE A 91 -5.18 -0.64 -14.20
CA ILE A 91 -4.60 -0.21 -15.49
C ILE A 91 -3.08 -0.39 -15.49
N SER A 92 -2.42 -0.06 -14.37
CA SER A 92 -0.99 -0.28 -14.21
C SER A 92 -0.67 -1.05 -12.93
N SER A 93 0.42 -1.80 -12.93
CA SER A 93 0.91 -2.57 -11.79
C SER A 93 2.38 -2.96 -12.04
N TYR A 94 3.15 -3.12 -10.98
CA TYR A 94 4.49 -3.70 -11.03
C TYR A 94 4.51 -5.22 -10.93
N GLY A 95 3.35 -5.84 -10.76
CA GLY A 95 3.18 -7.29 -10.79
C GLY A 95 2.74 -7.82 -12.14
N VAL A 96 2.75 -9.15 -12.28
CA VAL A 96 2.27 -9.84 -13.47
C VAL A 96 0.78 -10.10 -13.34
N HIS A 97 0.00 -9.57 -14.27
CA HIS A 97 -1.41 -9.95 -14.37
C HIS A 97 -1.54 -11.38 -14.88
N GLU A 98 -2.43 -12.15 -14.26
CA GLU A 98 -2.81 -13.45 -14.79
C GLU A 98 -3.45 -13.29 -16.18
N PRO A 99 -3.24 -14.23 -17.13
CA PRO A 99 -3.84 -14.15 -18.47
C PRO A 99 -5.37 -13.94 -18.42
N ASP A 100 -6.05 -14.61 -17.50
CA ASP A 100 -7.49 -14.45 -17.27
C ASP A 100 -7.88 -13.04 -16.82
N ASP A 101 -7.02 -12.34 -16.12
CA ASP A 101 -7.27 -10.96 -15.70
C ASP A 101 -7.17 -10.00 -16.89
N ILE A 102 -6.24 -10.22 -17.84
CA ILE A 102 -6.10 -9.43 -19.05
C ILE A 102 -7.39 -9.53 -19.90
N ASP A 103 -7.88 -10.74 -20.17
CA ASP A 103 -9.10 -10.94 -20.94
C ASP A 103 -10.34 -10.38 -20.24
N LYS A 104 -10.34 -10.42 -18.94
CA LYS A 104 -11.40 -9.82 -18.13
C LYS A 104 -11.38 -8.29 -18.19
N PHE A 105 -10.21 -7.66 -18.12
CA PHE A 105 -10.09 -6.22 -18.29
C PHE A 105 -10.46 -5.76 -19.69
N LYS A 106 -10.13 -6.54 -20.73
CA LYS A 106 -10.60 -6.31 -22.09
C LYS A 106 -12.14 -6.31 -22.15
N ARG A 107 -12.78 -7.36 -21.60
CA ARG A 107 -14.26 -7.49 -21.59
C ARG A 107 -14.95 -6.38 -20.78
N GLN A 108 -14.25 -5.78 -19.81
CA GLN A 108 -14.76 -4.67 -18.99
C GLN A 108 -14.52 -3.31 -19.63
N GLY A 109 -13.91 -3.24 -20.82
CA GLY A 109 -13.60 -1.98 -21.50
C GLY A 109 -12.55 -1.12 -20.78
N LEU A 110 -11.77 -1.71 -19.88
CA LEU A 110 -10.71 -1.02 -19.13
C LEU A 110 -9.41 -0.92 -19.93
N LEU A 111 -9.19 -1.82 -20.87
CA LEU A 111 -8.04 -1.79 -21.75
C LEU A 111 -8.41 -1.08 -23.04
N THR A 112 -7.94 0.14 -23.21
CA THR A 112 -7.91 0.82 -24.50
C THR A 112 -6.93 0.11 -25.43
N GLU A 113 -7.00 0.36 -26.75
CA GLU A 113 -6.04 -0.21 -27.71
C GLU A 113 -4.60 0.11 -27.30
N THR A 114 -4.35 1.33 -26.82
CA THR A 114 -3.04 1.78 -26.35
C THR A 114 -2.53 0.98 -25.14
N LEU A 115 -3.42 0.53 -24.25
CA LEU A 115 -3.07 -0.24 -23.05
C LEU A 115 -2.93 -1.74 -23.33
N LYS A 116 -3.56 -2.26 -24.40
CA LYS A 116 -3.44 -3.68 -24.79
C LYS A 116 -2.01 -4.07 -25.19
N GLU A 117 -1.26 -3.15 -25.76
CA GLU A 117 0.10 -3.37 -26.24
C GLU A 117 1.18 -3.11 -25.18
N GLN A 118 0.77 -2.59 -24.02
CA GLN A 118 1.73 -2.20 -23.00
C GLN A 118 1.94 -3.31 -21.98
N PRO A 119 3.19 -3.73 -21.73
CA PRO A 119 3.47 -4.66 -20.64
C PRO A 119 3.12 -4.00 -19.31
N PHE A 120 2.39 -4.74 -18.48
CA PHE A 120 1.95 -4.31 -17.15
C PHE A 120 3.09 -4.06 -16.13
N HIS A 121 4.34 -4.15 -16.55
CA HIS A 121 5.55 -3.90 -15.76
C HIS A 121 6.12 -2.49 -15.92
N LYS A 122 5.40 -1.60 -16.59
CA LYS A 122 5.85 -0.23 -16.75
C LYS A 122 5.53 0.62 -15.55
N SER A 123 6.30 1.68 -15.42
CA SER A 123 6.08 2.75 -14.46
C SER A 123 4.63 3.24 -14.46
N HIS A 124 4.04 3.43 -13.28
CA HIS A 124 2.70 4.02 -13.16
C HIS A 124 2.65 5.41 -13.79
N SER A 125 3.74 6.17 -13.72
CA SER A 125 3.83 7.51 -14.30
C SER A 125 3.73 7.49 -15.83
N ASP A 126 4.10 6.42 -16.51
CA ASP A 126 3.93 6.28 -17.97
C ASP A 126 2.45 6.34 -18.38
N TYR A 127 1.54 6.02 -17.44
CA TYR A 127 0.10 6.10 -17.59
C TYR A 127 -0.53 7.32 -16.90
N GLY A 128 0.29 8.20 -16.32
CA GLY A 128 -0.16 9.39 -15.60
C GLY A 128 -0.65 9.16 -14.17
N PHE A 129 -0.28 8.02 -13.57
CA PHE A 129 -0.60 7.68 -12.19
C PHE A 129 0.54 7.99 -11.22
N GLU A 130 0.26 7.93 -9.93
CA GLU A 130 1.24 8.13 -8.86
C GLU A 130 2.14 6.90 -8.72
N GLU A 131 3.44 7.12 -8.53
CA GLU A 131 4.42 6.07 -8.30
C GLU A 131 4.47 5.62 -6.84
N PRO A 132 4.59 4.30 -6.57
CA PRO A 132 4.98 3.83 -5.24
C PRO A 132 6.43 4.26 -4.94
N ILE A 133 6.73 4.50 -3.68
CA ILE A 133 8.12 4.76 -3.28
C ILE A 133 8.98 3.50 -3.31
N LYS A 134 8.33 2.34 -3.27
CA LYS A 134 8.95 1.03 -3.37
C LYS A 134 7.93 0.02 -3.86
N TYR A 135 8.36 -0.86 -4.75
CA TYR A 135 7.63 -2.08 -5.09
C TYR A 135 8.52 -3.31 -4.88
N TYR A 136 7.88 -4.47 -4.76
CA TYR A 136 8.54 -5.76 -4.59
C TYR A 136 8.08 -6.72 -5.70
N SER A 137 9.03 -7.23 -6.46
CA SER A 137 8.80 -8.28 -7.45
C SER A 137 9.97 -9.26 -7.38
N PRO A 138 9.72 -10.50 -6.94
CA PRO A 138 8.42 -11.07 -6.54
C PRO A 138 7.80 -10.40 -5.32
N SER A 139 6.50 -10.65 -5.09
CA SER A 139 5.77 -10.20 -3.90
C SER A 139 6.40 -10.75 -2.62
N ILE A 140 6.32 -9.96 -1.55
CA ILE A 140 6.74 -10.37 -0.20
C ILE A 140 5.55 -10.68 0.72
N GLY A 141 4.32 -10.56 0.20
CA GLY A 141 3.13 -10.63 1.04
C GLY A 141 3.09 -9.50 2.06
N ILE A 142 3.29 -8.26 1.59
CA ILE A 142 3.39 -7.08 2.44
C ILE A 142 2.18 -6.92 3.35
N SER A 143 2.38 -6.56 4.63
CA SER A 143 1.28 -6.40 5.59
C SER A 143 1.25 -4.98 6.19
N GLU A 144 1.14 -4.86 7.49
CA GLU A 144 1.01 -3.58 8.18
C GLU A 144 2.24 -2.68 8.06
N ILE A 145 2.03 -1.38 8.19
CA ILE A 145 3.06 -0.34 8.24
C ILE A 145 2.86 0.58 9.43
N ILE A 146 3.91 0.81 10.21
CA ILE A 146 3.93 1.80 11.30
C ILE A 146 5.21 2.63 11.23
N LYS A 147 5.19 3.84 11.82
CA LYS A 147 6.41 4.60 12.05
C LYS A 147 7.03 4.21 13.39
N MET A 148 8.35 4.03 13.42
CA MET A 148 9.11 3.81 14.64
C MET A 148 8.92 4.98 15.59
N PRO A 149 8.48 4.76 16.83
CA PRO A 149 8.38 5.82 17.81
C PRO A 149 9.75 6.40 18.16
N SER A 150 9.86 7.72 18.18
CA SER A 150 11.14 8.42 18.41
C SER A 150 11.76 8.16 19.78
N ASN A 151 10.93 7.79 20.77
CA ASN A 151 11.35 7.48 22.13
C ASN A 151 11.75 6.01 22.33
N LEU A 152 11.44 5.10 21.40
CA LEU A 152 11.76 3.69 21.54
C LEU A 152 13.24 3.42 21.26
N ASN A 153 13.76 3.95 20.16
CA ASN A 153 15.18 3.79 19.80
C ASN A 153 15.65 4.99 18.95
N LYS A 154 16.61 5.74 19.48
CA LYS A 154 17.15 6.94 18.81
C LYS A 154 17.83 6.64 17.46
N ASN A 155 18.42 5.45 17.30
CA ASN A 155 19.08 5.05 16.06
C ASN A 155 18.09 4.74 14.93
N PHE A 156 16.84 4.41 15.28
CA PHE A 156 15.77 4.12 14.33
C PHE A 156 14.72 5.24 14.28
N LYS A 157 15.07 6.42 14.78
CA LYS A 157 14.22 7.59 14.64
C LYS A 157 13.87 7.84 13.16
N ASP A 158 12.61 8.13 12.88
CA ASP A 158 12.05 8.39 11.55
C ASP A 158 12.02 7.19 10.59
N TYR A 159 12.31 5.99 11.09
CA TYR A 159 12.11 4.76 10.30
C TYR A 159 10.65 4.34 10.31
N TYR A 160 10.23 3.73 9.20
CA TYR A 160 8.98 2.99 9.08
C TYR A 160 9.29 1.51 9.16
N LEU A 161 8.40 0.76 9.79
CA LEU A 161 8.44 -0.69 9.89
C LEU A 161 7.33 -1.27 9.04
N VAL A 162 7.62 -2.32 8.30
CA VAL A 162 6.68 -3.00 7.42
C VAL A 162 6.80 -4.49 7.63
N GLY A 163 5.69 -5.13 7.93
CA GLY A 163 5.61 -6.58 8.04
C GLY A 163 5.53 -7.25 6.68
N SER A 164 6.03 -8.48 6.58
CA SER A 164 5.79 -9.36 5.44
C SER A 164 5.31 -10.74 5.88
N MET A 165 4.46 -11.35 5.04
CA MET A 165 3.89 -12.68 5.26
C MET A 165 4.55 -13.76 4.41
N GLY A 166 5.42 -13.36 3.47
CA GLY A 166 5.95 -14.22 2.41
C GLY A 166 4.91 -14.51 1.33
N TRP A 167 5.36 -14.79 0.12
CA TRP A 167 4.49 -15.21 -0.98
C TRP A 167 4.00 -16.62 -0.79
N ASN A 168 4.88 -17.48 -0.27
CA ASN A 168 4.68 -18.91 -0.10
C ASN A 168 5.17 -19.32 1.30
N ILE A 169 4.57 -20.33 1.91
CA ILE A 169 4.94 -20.81 3.25
C ILE A 169 6.42 -21.26 3.30
N GLU A 170 6.95 -21.71 2.17
CA GLU A 170 8.33 -22.18 2.03
C GLU A 170 9.36 -21.08 1.72
N GLU A 171 8.91 -19.86 1.38
CA GLU A 171 9.83 -18.77 1.04
C GLU A 171 10.26 -17.94 2.25
N PHE A 172 11.56 -17.61 2.28
CA PHE A 172 12.27 -16.98 3.40
C PHE A 172 11.94 -15.50 3.64
N ASP A 173 10.91 -14.93 3.01
CA ASP A 173 10.58 -13.51 3.19
C ASP A 173 9.50 -13.27 4.25
N LYS A 174 9.68 -13.88 5.39
CA LYS A 174 8.92 -13.65 6.63
C LYS A 174 9.73 -12.70 7.50
N THR A 175 9.75 -11.44 7.08
CA THR A 175 10.70 -10.44 7.57
C THR A 175 9.99 -9.19 8.06
N LEU A 176 10.62 -8.52 9.00
CA LEU A 176 10.34 -7.14 9.33
C LEU A 176 11.25 -6.25 8.49
N HIS A 177 10.66 -5.56 7.51
CA HIS A 177 11.35 -4.55 6.73
C HIS A 177 11.35 -3.22 7.48
N TYR A 178 12.40 -2.44 7.30
CA TYR A 178 12.46 -1.08 7.83
C TYR A 178 13.11 -0.14 6.82
N PHE A 179 12.60 1.08 6.76
CA PHE A 179 13.15 2.08 5.85
C PHE A 179 13.01 3.49 6.42
N LYS A 180 13.86 4.37 5.92
CA LYS A 180 13.81 5.80 6.21
C LYS A 180 13.63 6.58 4.92
N LEU A 181 12.78 7.60 4.96
CA LEU A 181 12.58 8.51 3.85
C LEU A 181 13.64 9.63 3.85
N ASN A 182 13.97 10.12 2.66
CA ASN A 182 14.74 11.34 2.52
C ASN A 182 13.96 12.56 3.04
N LYS A 183 14.61 13.70 3.18
CA LYS A 183 14.00 14.94 3.71
C LYS A 183 12.75 15.39 2.94
N GLU A 184 12.77 15.24 1.62
CA GLU A 184 11.65 15.58 0.74
C GLU A 184 10.52 14.54 0.76
N ARG A 185 10.73 13.39 1.41
CA ARG A 185 9.80 12.24 1.51
C ARG A 185 9.34 11.70 0.15
N LYS A 186 10.26 11.73 -0.81
CA LYS A 186 10.01 11.24 -2.18
C LYS A 186 10.74 9.95 -2.51
N LYS A 187 11.74 9.59 -1.70
CA LYS A 187 12.59 8.42 -1.92
C LYS A 187 12.97 7.76 -0.61
N ILE A 188 13.22 6.48 -0.66
CA ILE A 188 13.85 5.74 0.44
C ILE A 188 15.34 6.09 0.44
N GLU A 189 15.82 6.60 1.58
CA GLU A 189 17.23 6.90 1.82
C GLU A 189 17.97 5.69 2.41
N LYS A 190 17.32 4.97 3.32
CA LYS A 190 17.88 3.79 3.97
C LYS A 190 16.84 2.69 4.02
N ILE A 191 17.24 1.46 3.78
CA ILE A 191 16.39 0.29 3.82
C ILE A 191 17.17 -0.89 4.41
N GLY A 192 16.47 -1.73 5.17
CA GLY A 192 16.99 -2.98 5.69
C GLY A 192 15.86 -3.93 6.06
N LYS A 193 16.21 -5.13 6.50
CA LYS A 193 15.25 -6.14 6.95
C LYS A 193 15.85 -7.03 8.06
N THR A 194 14.96 -7.59 8.89
CA THR A 194 15.29 -8.58 9.91
C THR A 194 14.41 -9.79 9.72
N ILE A 195 15.00 -10.98 9.63
CA ILE A 195 14.27 -12.23 9.49
C ILE A 195 13.57 -12.53 10.82
N ILE A 196 12.26 -12.74 10.77
CA ILE A 196 11.45 -13.16 11.91
C ILE A 196 11.17 -14.67 11.83
N GLY A 197 11.06 -15.21 10.61
CA GLY A 197 10.77 -16.63 10.37
C GLY A 197 9.27 -16.96 10.38
N GLU A 198 8.42 -16.00 10.75
CA GLU A 198 6.98 -16.14 10.82
C GLU A 198 6.26 -15.02 10.02
N ARG A 199 5.05 -15.32 9.60
CA ARG A 199 4.21 -14.38 8.82
C ARG A 199 3.72 -13.26 9.74
N ILE A 200 4.14 -12.02 9.47
CA ILE A 200 3.74 -10.84 10.25
C ILE A 200 2.42 -10.33 9.69
N ARG A 201 1.34 -10.46 10.46
CA ARG A 201 -0.01 -10.02 10.09
C ARG A 201 -0.27 -8.56 10.42
N ASP A 202 0.21 -8.13 11.57
CA ASP A 202 -0.06 -6.80 12.08
C ASP A 202 1.11 -6.28 12.95
N LEU A 203 1.22 -4.97 13.02
CA LEU A 203 2.20 -4.25 13.81
C LEU A 203 1.51 -3.13 14.58
N LYS A 204 1.77 -3.04 15.88
CA LYS A 204 1.20 -2.00 16.71
C LYS A 204 2.20 -1.48 17.74
N TYR A 205 2.23 -0.17 17.91
CA TYR A 205 2.98 0.44 19.01
C TYR A 205 2.08 0.61 20.24
N ASP A 206 2.45 -0.05 21.33
CA ASP A 206 1.86 0.20 22.64
C ASP A 206 2.63 1.31 23.35
N LYS A 207 2.01 2.46 23.47
CA LYS A 207 2.60 3.65 24.11
C LYS A 207 2.79 3.50 25.62
N ASN A 208 1.94 2.72 26.29
CA ASN A 208 1.95 2.58 27.73
C ASN A 208 3.18 1.74 28.18
N ASN A 209 3.44 0.69 27.45
CA ASN A 209 4.54 -0.23 27.73
C ASN A 209 5.81 0.09 26.92
N ASN A 210 5.74 1.05 25.98
CA ASN A 210 6.85 1.45 25.09
C ASN A 210 7.44 0.26 24.31
N ILE A 211 6.56 -0.57 23.73
CA ILE A 211 6.93 -1.75 22.93
C ILE A 211 6.22 -1.77 21.59
N ILE A 212 6.82 -2.47 20.62
CA ILE A 212 6.16 -2.82 19.36
C ILE A 212 5.66 -4.26 19.48
N ILE A 213 4.38 -4.44 19.23
CA ILE A 213 3.71 -5.74 19.21
C ILE A 213 3.61 -6.19 17.76
N MET A 214 4.03 -7.42 17.50
CA MET A 214 3.83 -8.10 16.21
C MET A 214 2.83 -9.22 16.38
N ILE A 215 1.81 -9.27 15.52
CA ILE A 215 0.88 -10.39 15.43
C ILE A 215 1.38 -11.33 14.34
N LEU A 216 1.72 -12.56 14.74
CA LEU A 216 2.22 -13.62 13.90
C LEU A 216 1.11 -14.62 13.58
N GLU A 217 1.20 -15.34 12.44
CA GLU A 217 0.10 -16.21 11.99
C GLU A 217 0.05 -17.55 12.73
N ASN A 218 1.20 -18.12 13.10
CA ASN A 218 1.29 -19.49 13.65
C ASN A 218 1.92 -19.57 15.04
N SER A 219 1.95 -18.50 15.77
CA SER A 219 2.48 -18.47 17.13
C SER A 219 1.39 -18.68 18.19
#